data_4d5a55c0275f7a7c928abdfb6dee3db8
#
_entry.id   4d5a55c0275f7a7c928abdfb6dee3db8
#
_cell.length_a   1.000
_cell.length_b   1.000
_cell.length_c   1.000
_cell.angle_alpha   90.00
_cell.angle_beta   90.00
_cell.angle_gamma   90.00
#
_symmetry.space_group_name_H-M   'P 1'
#
loop_
_entity.id
_entity.type
_entity.pdbx_description
1 polymer ?
#
loop_
_entity_poly.entity_id
_entity_poly.type
_entity_poly.pdbx_seq_one_letter_code
_entity_poly.pdbx_strand_id
1 'polypeptide(L)'
;IEQRHHEDAVSYGGWSIDLHPAAGVFGEESACNQWHAKGVYQIPYRCLYSRGIENLFLAGRIISVSHVAFGSTRVMATSAHSAQAVAMAAAMCLKENISPREVYSLGKVSELQKKLSRMGQYIPDMIIRDEENLVTKATLTASSEYHFKGFPADGEMQVLDESVAQMIPLQKGDVLGKVQVDLCASEETALEVELRISSKAFNHTPDVVLETKILALHQGKQQLELVFGTVMPEEQYVFLVFKKNPLVQLQYTQERITGILSVFNTVNEAVSNFGKQTPPEDIGIEEFEFWCPKRRPEGYNIAIRTEKDCYAFPVSNINNGIDRPVQSPNAWVAELKDPNPTLTIKWDAAISVGKLSLFFDTDYDQPMETVQMTHPEYKMPFCVEKYRIYDGTNQLIYEKNDNHQSINEIIFPEKLVTDEIRIVLEHPSGLIPAALFAVKCYE
;
A
#
# COMPACT_ATOMS: atom_id res chain seq x y z
N ILE A 1 -0.73 -18.13 4.02
CA ILE A 1 -0.47 -17.89 2.60
C ILE A 1 -1.74 -17.95 1.74
N GLU A 2 -2.79 -18.62 2.15
CA GLU A 2 -4.09 -18.67 1.46
C GLU A 2 -4.90 -17.36 1.62
N GLN A 3 -4.35 -16.35 2.24
CA GLN A 3 -4.99 -15.05 2.48
C GLN A 3 -6.32 -15.13 3.26
N ARG A 4 -6.42 -16.07 4.18
CA ARG A 4 -7.54 -16.13 5.11
C ARG A 4 -7.48 -14.96 6.08
N HIS A 5 -8.65 -14.43 6.42
CA HIS A 5 -8.77 -13.43 7.48
C HIS A 5 -8.58 -14.07 8.86
N HIS A 6 -7.84 -13.41 9.73
CA HIS A 6 -7.60 -13.79 11.12
C HIS A 6 -7.85 -12.58 12.03
N GLU A 7 -8.82 -12.70 12.93
CA GLU A 7 -9.12 -11.63 13.89
C GLU A 7 -7.93 -11.29 14.80
N ASP A 8 -7.07 -12.27 15.05
CA ASP A 8 -5.85 -12.13 15.83
C ASP A 8 -4.59 -11.86 14.99
N ALA A 9 -4.75 -11.34 13.76
CA ALA A 9 -3.61 -10.94 12.94
C ALA A 9 -2.81 -9.83 13.62
N VAL A 10 -1.48 -9.95 13.64
CA VAL A 10 -0.56 -8.97 14.24
C VAL A 10 0.62 -8.63 13.35
N SER A 11 0.82 -9.37 12.27
CA SER A 11 1.84 -9.10 11.27
C SER A 11 1.43 -9.72 9.93
N TYR A 12 2.29 -9.61 8.93
CA TYR A 12 2.05 -10.17 7.60
C TYR A 12 3.33 -10.65 6.93
N GLY A 13 3.15 -11.49 5.91
CA GLY A 13 4.15 -11.88 4.93
C GLY A 13 3.62 -11.69 3.52
N GLY A 14 4.48 -11.85 2.53
CA GLY A 14 4.14 -11.72 1.11
C GLY A 14 5.25 -12.26 0.21
N TRP A 15 6.32 -12.77 0.82
CA TRP A 15 7.43 -13.37 0.08
C TRP A 15 6.99 -14.61 -0.68
N SER A 16 7.66 -14.92 -1.79
CA SER A 16 7.49 -16.15 -2.54
C SER A 16 7.63 -17.38 -1.63
N ILE A 17 6.87 -18.43 -1.92
CA ILE A 17 7.00 -19.70 -1.25
C ILE A 17 8.25 -20.36 -1.82
N ASP A 18 9.28 -20.48 -1.00
CA ASP A 18 10.58 -21.02 -1.35
C ASP A 18 10.78 -22.36 -0.65
N LEU A 19 10.59 -23.45 -1.39
CA LEU A 19 10.72 -24.81 -0.89
C LEU A 19 12.05 -25.41 -1.35
N HIS A 20 12.79 -25.99 -0.40
CA HIS A 20 14.01 -26.73 -0.64
C HIS A 20 13.77 -28.23 -0.48
N PRO A 21 14.43 -29.10 -1.27
CA PRO A 21 14.34 -30.53 -1.10
C PRO A 21 14.70 -30.99 0.29
N ALA A 22 13.91 -31.88 0.88
CA ALA A 22 14.18 -32.45 2.21
C ALA A 22 15.52 -33.22 2.26
N ALA A 23 15.94 -33.81 1.15
CA ALA A 23 17.22 -34.51 1.01
C ALA A 23 18.43 -33.55 0.89
N GLY A 24 18.21 -32.23 0.80
CA GLY A 24 19.26 -31.23 0.69
C GLY A 24 20.17 -31.48 -0.51
N VAL A 25 21.48 -31.54 -0.29
CA VAL A 25 22.47 -31.73 -1.36
C VAL A 25 22.37 -33.10 -2.05
N PHE A 26 21.66 -34.07 -1.48
CA PHE A 26 21.44 -35.39 -2.05
C PHE A 26 20.11 -35.52 -2.82
N GLY A 27 19.34 -34.42 -2.88
CA GLY A 27 18.11 -34.39 -3.68
C GLY A 27 18.39 -34.38 -5.18
N GLU A 28 17.59 -35.12 -5.93
CA GLU A 28 17.64 -35.13 -7.41
C GLU A 28 16.83 -33.96 -8.01
N GLU A 29 16.02 -33.29 -7.21
CA GLU A 29 15.19 -32.16 -7.58
C GLU A 29 15.97 -30.85 -7.63
N SER A 30 15.36 -29.79 -8.20
CA SER A 30 15.91 -28.44 -8.15
C SER A 30 16.19 -28.03 -6.69
N ALA A 31 17.34 -27.42 -6.45
CA ALA A 31 17.74 -26.94 -5.11
C ALA A 31 16.75 -25.96 -4.48
N CYS A 32 15.95 -25.27 -5.30
CA CYS A 32 14.97 -24.30 -4.89
C CYS A 32 13.80 -24.31 -5.87
N ASN A 33 12.58 -24.40 -5.32
CA ASN A 33 11.35 -24.26 -6.07
C ASN A 33 10.59 -23.08 -5.48
N GLN A 34 10.42 -22.03 -6.28
CA GLN A 34 9.77 -20.79 -5.85
C GLN A 34 8.48 -20.53 -6.60
N TRP A 35 7.43 -20.20 -5.85
CA TRP A 35 6.18 -19.68 -6.38
C TRP A 35 5.83 -18.38 -5.64
N HIS A 36 5.39 -17.35 -6.35
CA HIS A 36 4.90 -16.16 -5.70
C HIS A 36 3.72 -16.49 -4.78
N ALA A 37 3.64 -15.80 -3.65
CA ALA A 37 2.38 -15.64 -2.95
C ALA A 37 1.45 -14.78 -3.82
N LYS A 38 0.15 -15.09 -3.84
CA LYS A 38 -0.86 -14.31 -4.60
C LYS A 38 -0.94 -12.85 -4.17
N GLY A 39 -0.37 -12.52 -3.05
CA GLY A 39 -0.26 -11.20 -2.43
C GLY A 39 0.17 -11.33 -0.99
N VAL A 40 -0.06 -10.29 -0.19
CA VAL A 40 0.23 -10.33 1.24
C VAL A 40 -0.79 -11.19 1.99
N TYR A 41 -0.36 -11.81 3.08
CA TYR A 41 -1.19 -12.64 3.95
C TYR A 41 -0.92 -12.31 5.43
N GLN A 42 -1.93 -12.44 6.25
CA GLN A 42 -1.87 -12.19 7.68
C GLN A 42 -1.12 -13.29 8.43
N ILE A 43 -0.40 -12.92 9.50
CA ILE A 43 0.20 -13.84 10.46
C ILE A 43 -0.54 -13.65 11.81
N PRO A 44 -1.29 -14.66 12.27
CA PRO A 44 -2.07 -14.56 13.49
C PRO A 44 -1.18 -14.63 14.74
N TYR A 45 -1.58 -13.93 15.80
CA TYR A 45 -0.88 -13.91 17.09
C TYR A 45 -0.65 -15.31 17.66
N ARG A 46 -1.62 -16.23 17.47
CA ARG A 46 -1.52 -17.63 17.92
C ARG A 46 -0.34 -18.41 17.34
N CYS A 47 0.28 -17.94 16.26
CA CYS A 47 1.51 -18.52 15.73
C CYS A 47 2.76 -18.11 16.52
N LEU A 48 2.67 -17.13 17.42
CA LEU A 48 3.78 -16.44 18.03
C LEU A 48 4.04 -16.83 19.51
N TYR A 49 3.34 -17.82 20.05
CA TYR A 49 3.58 -18.32 21.39
C TYR A 49 3.45 -19.85 21.48
N SER A 50 4.09 -20.44 22.51
CA SER A 50 4.10 -21.88 22.71
C SER A 50 2.74 -22.40 23.22
N ARG A 51 2.31 -23.53 22.65
CA ARG A 51 1.12 -24.25 23.15
C ARG A 51 1.40 -24.96 24.49
N GLY A 52 2.61 -25.44 24.72
CA GLY A 52 2.95 -26.30 25.85
C GLY A 52 3.73 -25.62 26.97
N ILE A 53 4.27 -24.42 26.76
CA ILE A 53 5.05 -23.66 27.72
C ILE A 53 4.39 -22.30 27.93
N GLU A 54 3.96 -22.02 29.15
CA GLU A 54 3.09 -20.88 29.47
C GLU A 54 3.72 -19.50 29.19
N ASN A 55 5.02 -19.35 29.45
CA ASN A 55 5.75 -18.08 29.36
C ASN A 55 6.71 -18.00 28.18
N LEU A 56 6.48 -18.78 27.12
CA LEU A 56 7.34 -18.81 25.94
C LEU A 56 6.69 -18.18 24.72
N PHE A 57 7.28 -17.11 24.23
CA PHE A 57 7.03 -16.57 22.90
C PHE A 57 7.89 -17.23 21.82
N LEU A 58 7.42 -17.22 20.58
CA LEU A 58 8.10 -17.72 19.40
C LEU A 58 8.29 -16.55 18.42
N ALA A 59 9.51 -16.32 17.97
CA ALA A 59 9.83 -15.24 17.04
C ALA A 59 10.80 -15.70 15.95
N GLY A 60 10.87 -15.00 14.84
CA GLY A 60 11.74 -15.35 13.72
C GLY A 60 11.30 -16.65 13.03
N ARG A 61 12.23 -17.55 12.79
CA ARG A 61 11.99 -18.79 12.04
C ARG A 61 11.35 -19.92 12.85
N ILE A 62 11.09 -19.71 14.12
CA ILE A 62 10.52 -20.74 15.01
C ILE A 62 9.05 -20.51 15.34
N ILE A 63 8.38 -19.63 14.62
CA ILE A 63 6.93 -19.43 14.75
C ILE A 63 6.18 -20.70 14.35
N SER A 64 4.96 -20.88 14.86
CA SER A 64 4.16 -22.09 14.63
C SER A 64 3.44 -22.02 13.27
N VAL A 65 4.02 -22.63 12.26
CA VAL A 65 3.50 -22.65 10.88
C VAL A 65 3.72 -24.00 10.21
N SER A 66 2.97 -24.30 9.14
CA SER A 66 3.20 -25.48 8.30
C SER A 66 4.51 -25.34 7.51
N HIS A 67 5.02 -26.46 6.97
CA HIS A 67 6.23 -26.47 6.16
C HIS A 67 6.12 -25.52 4.94
N VAL A 68 5.00 -25.57 4.23
CA VAL A 68 4.74 -24.69 3.07
C VAL A 68 4.70 -23.22 3.49
N ALA A 69 3.98 -22.87 4.56
CA ALA A 69 3.93 -21.51 5.07
C ALA A 69 5.31 -21.04 5.57
N PHE A 70 6.12 -21.93 6.14
CA PHE A 70 7.50 -21.63 6.53
C PHE A 70 8.36 -21.19 5.35
N GLY A 71 8.16 -21.77 4.17
CA GLY A 71 8.86 -21.37 2.94
C GLY A 71 8.73 -19.88 2.61
N SER A 72 7.63 -19.24 3.03
CA SER A 72 7.39 -17.80 2.86
C SER A 72 7.68 -16.98 4.12
N THR A 73 7.30 -17.47 5.31
CA THR A 73 7.37 -16.69 6.55
C THR A 73 8.76 -16.56 7.15
N ARG A 74 9.72 -17.38 6.73
CA ARG A 74 11.09 -17.47 7.30
C ARG A 74 12.01 -16.32 6.91
N VAL A 75 11.63 -15.47 5.95
CA VAL A 75 12.50 -14.37 5.49
C VAL A 75 12.65 -13.28 6.55
N MET A 76 13.79 -12.57 6.51
CA MET A 76 14.19 -11.66 7.59
C MET A 76 13.18 -10.55 7.86
N ALA A 77 12.65 -9.90 6.83
CA ALA A 77 11.70 -8.80 6.99
C ALA A 77 10.39 -9.27 7.66
N THR A 78 9.80 -10.38 7.20
CA THR A 78 8.61 -10.99 7.81
C THR A 78 8.87 -11.41 9.26
N SER A 79 10.04 -12.00 9.52
CA SER A 79 10.45 -12.40 10.87
C SER A 79 10.62 -11.20 11.81
N ALA A 80 11.24 -10.10 11.34
CA ALA A 80 11.42 -8.87 12.10
C ALA A 80 10.07 -8.21 12.42
N HIS A 81 9.17 -8.15 11.45
CA HIS A 81 7.82 -7.60 11.61
C HIS A 81 7.01 -8.40 12.65
N SER A 82 7.09 -9.74 12.61
CA SER A 82 6.46 -10.60 13.62
C SER A 82 7.12 -10.47 15.01
N ALA A 83 8.46 -10.28 15.06
CA ALA A 83 9.18 -10.10 16.32
C ALA A 83 8.81 -8.79 17.03
N GLN A 84 8.48 -7.71 16.29
CA GLN A 84 7.93 -6.49 16.88
C GLN A 84 6.62 -6.75 17.60
N ALA A 85 5.72 -7.55 17.01
CA ALA A 85 4.47 -7.95 17.66
C ALA A 85 4.72 -8.77 18.94
N VAL A 86 5.68 -9.69 18.90
CA VAL A 86 6.10 -10.47 20.08
C VAL A 86 6.64 -9.56 21.19
N ALA A 87 7.51 -8.61 20.87
CA ALA A 87 8.08 -7.67 21.85
C ALA A 87 6.99 -6.83 22.52
N MET A 88 6.04 -6.30 21.73
CA MET A 88 4.92 -5.51 22.26
C MET A 88 4.02 -6.38 23.16
N ALA A 89 3.69 -7.60 22.73
CA ALA A 89 2.88 -8.52 23.52
C ALA A 89 3.58 -8.91 24.84
N ALA A 90 4.91 -9.14 24.82
CA ALA A 90 5.69 -9.42 26.02
C ALA A 90 5.67 -8.25 27.00
N ALA A 91 5.79 -7.02 26.52
CA ALA A 91 5.66 -5.82 27.36
C ALA A 91 4.25 -5.71 28.00
N MET A 92 3.20 -6.04 27.23
CA MET A 92 1.82 -6.11 27.76
C MET A 92 1.70 -7.18 28.84
N CYS A 93 2.22 -8.40 28.60
CA CYS A 93 2.19 -9.49 29.56
C CYS A 93 2.83 -9.09 30.89
N LEU A 94 4.01 -8.45 30.84
CA LEU A 94 4.68 -7.98 32.05
C LEU A 94 3.88 -6.90 32.79
N LYS A 95 3.34 -5.92 32.05
CA LYS A 95 2.58 -4.81 32.64
C LYS A 95 1.30 -5.27 33.32
N GLU A 96 0.62 -6.26 32.74
CA GLU A 96 -0.70 -6.72 33.17
C GLU A 96 -0.64 -8.02 33.99
N ASN A 97 0.56 -8.59 34.15
CA ASN A 97 0.79 -9.87 34.83
C ASN A 97 -0.03 -11.01 34.25
N ILE A 98 -0.04 -11.14 32.91
CA ILE A 98 -0.72 -12.18 32.15
C ILE A 98 0.28 -13.00 31.31
N SER A 99 -0.10 -14.21 30.95
CA SER A 99 0.71 -15.09 30.08
C SER A 99 0.51 -14.72 28.59
N PRO A 100 1.45 -15.13 27.69
CA PRO A 100 1.27 -14.99 26.24
C PRO A 100 -0.05 -15.50 25.71
N ARG A 101 -0.57 -16.61 26.21
CA ARG A 101 -1.87 -17.18 25.82
C ARG A 101 -3.04 -16.30 26.23
N GLU A 102 -2.95 -15.67 27.39
CA GLU A 102 -4.02 -14.83 27.94
C GLU A 102 -4.24 -13.56 27.14
N VAL A 103 -3.23 -13.04 26.42
CA VAL A 103 -3.44 -11.94 25.45
C VAL A 103 -4.52 -12.32 24.42
N TYR A 104 -4.55 -13.58 23.97
CA TYR A 104 -5.58 -14.08 23.06
C TYR A 104 -6.88 -14.44 23.81
N SER A 105 -6.79 -15.27 24.87
CA SER A 105 -7.97 -15.83 25.53
C SER A 105 -8.80 -14.80 26.31
N LEU A 106 -8.20 -13.68 26.72
CA LEU A 106 -8.88 -12.56 27.38
C LEU A 106 -9.32 -11.45 26.38
N GLY A 107 -9.20 -11.69 25.07
CA GLY A 107 -9.61 -10.73 24.04
C GLY A 107 -8.74 -9.48 23.94
N LYS A 108 -7.47 -9.50 24.44
CA LYS A 108 -6.57 -8.34 24.45
C LYS A 108 -5.81 -8.14 23.15
N VAL A 109 -6.05 -8.98 22.13
CA VAL A 109 -5.38 -8.84 20.82
C VAL A 109 -5.71 -7.51 20.16
N SER A 110 -6.93 -7.01 20.28
CA SER A 110 -7.30 -5.69 19.74
C SER A 110 -6.50 -4.54 20.36
N GLU A 111 -6.17 -4.63 21.65
CA GLU A 111 -5.28 -3.67 22.32
C GLU A 111 -3.84 -3.78 21.79
N LEU A 112 -3.34 -5.01 21.59
CA LEU A 112 -2.05 -5.24 20.95
C LEU A 112 -2.01 -4.64 19.55
N GLN A 113 -3.03 -4.87 18.72
CA GLN A 113 -3.15 -4.32 17.37
C GLN A 113 -3.13 -2.78 17.37
N LYS A 114 -3.84 -2.12 18.30
CA LYS A 114 -3.80 -0.65 18.47
C LYS A 114 -2.40 -0.16 18.82
N LYS A 115 -1.71 -0.83 19.77
CA LYS A 115 -0.34 -0.48 20.15
C LYS A 115 0.64 -0.64 18.97
N LEU A 116 0.49 -1.70 18.18
CA LEU A 116 1.29 -1.94 16.97
C LEU A 116 1.04 -0.83 15.92
N SER A 117 -0.23 -0.49 15.66
CA SER A 117 -0.60 0.59 14.73
C SER A 117 -0.05 1.94 15.17
N ARG A 118 -0.02 2.25 16.48
CA ARG A 118 0.63 3.48 17.02
C ARG A 118 2.11 3.57 16.66
N MET A 119 2.77 2.42 16.53
CA MET A 119 4.19 2.32 16.12
C MET A 119 4.37 2.17 14.61
N GLY A 120 3.30 2.27 13.83
CA GLY A 120 3.33 2.15 12.36
C GLY A 120 3.37 0.72 11.83
N GLN A 121 3.11 -0.28 12.66
CA GLN A 121 3.01 -1.66 12.18
C GLN A 121 1.69 -1.86 11.45
N TYR A 122 1.77 -2.09 10.14
CA TYR A 122 0.63 -2.39 9.30
C TYR A 122 0.15 -3.83 9.49
N ILE A 123 -1.16 -4.02 9.53
CA ILE A 123 -1.81 -5.33 9.55
C ILE A 123 -2.81 -5.33 8.39
N PRO A 124 -2.61 -6.16 7.34
CA PRO A 124 -3.50 -6.20 6.18
C PRO A 124 -4.92 -6.57 6.56
N ASP A 125 -5.91 -6.06 5.81
CA ASP A 125 -7.34 -6.36 6.00
C ASP A 125 -7.85 -6.05 7.43
N MET A 126 -7.28 -5.02 8.07
CA MET A 126 -7.66 -4.57 9.40
C MET A 126 -7.81 -3.06 9.43
N ILE A 127 -9.00 -2.58 9.80
CA ILE A 127 -9.23 -1.17 10.13
C ILE A 127 -9.03 -1.00 11.63
N ILE A 128 -7.96 -0.31 12.02
CA ILE A 128 -7.60 -0.15 13.43
C ILE A 128 -8.00 1.26 13.88
N ARG A 129 -9.11 1.35 14.57
CA ARG A 129 -9.60 2.59 15.18
C ARG A 129 -9.09 2.68 16.62
N ASP A 130 -8.38 3.78 16.90
CA ASP A 130 -7.80 4.06 18.18
C ASP A 130 -8.54 5.25 18.84
N GLU A 131 -9.37 4.97 19.81
CA GLU A 131 -10.20 5.97 20.51
C GLU A 131 -9.37 6.93 21.38
N GLU A 132 -8.11 6.57 21.68
CA GLU A 132 -7.18 7.48 22.38
C GLU A 132 -6.54 8.50 21.44
N ASN A 133 -6.60 8.26 20.10
CA ASN A 133 -6.16 9.25 19.13
C ASN A 133 -7.09 10.47 19.15
N LEU A 134 -6.62 11.59 19.65
CA LEU A 134 -7.40 12.83 19.81
C LEU A 134 -7.90 13.40 18.48
N VAL A 135 -7.24 13.08 17.36
CA VAL A 135 -7.68 13.48 16.00
C VAL A 135 -9.06 12.92 15.66
N THR A 136 -9.46 11.79 16.26
CA THR A 136 -10.79 11.19 16.04
C THR A 136 -11.95 12.08 16.56
N LYS A 137 -11.64 13.05 17.41
CA LYS A 137 -12.61 13.97 18.04
C LYS A 137 -12.52 15.38 17.47
N ALA A 138 -11.71 15.58 16.42
CA ALA A 138 -11.49 16.88 15.82
C ALA A 138 -12.28 17.06 14.52
N THR A 139 -12.55 18.31 14.17
CA THR A 139 -12.94 18.71 12.82
C THR A 139 -11.68 18.85 11.98
N LEU A 140 -11.69 18.20 10.80
CA LEU A 140 -10.57 18.21 9.86
C LEU A 140 -10.91 19.07 8.66
N THR A 141 -10.01 19.96 8.28
CA THR A 141 -10.10 20.74 7.03
C THR A 141 -8.75 20.81 6.36
N ALA A 142 -8.75 20.96 5.04
CA ALA A 142 -7.55 21.15 4.26
C ALA A 142 -7.68 22.36 3.34
N SER A 143 -6.54 22.97 2.96
CA SER A 143 -6.50 24.07 1.99
C SER A 143 -6.93 23.63 0.59
N SER A 144 -6.65 22.37 0.25
CA SER A 144 -7.07 21.71 -0.99
C SER A 144 -7.13 20.19 -0.82
N GLU A 145 -7.89 19.53 -1.69
CA GLU A 145 -7.97 18.08 -1.82
C GLU A 145 -7.82 17.71 -3.29
N TYR A 146 -6.98 16.73 -3.59
CA TYR A 146 -6.68 16.35 -4.96
C TYR A 146 -7.84 15.63 -5.63
N HIS A 147 -8.21 16.07 -6.83
CA HIS A 147 -9.20 15.45 -7.69
C HIS A 147 -8.51 14.76 -8.86
N PHE A 148 -8.49 13.44 -8.86
CA PHE A 148 -7.85 12.69 -9.93
C PHE A 148 -8.67 12.73 -11.22
N LYS A 149 -8.07 13.28 -12.28
CA LYS A 149 -8.64 13.39 -13.66
C LYS A 149 -7.86 12.57 -14.68
N GLY A 150 -6.92 11.75 -14.20
CA GLY A 150 -5.94 11.06 -15.03
C GLY A 150 -4.56 11.71 -14.94
N PHE A 151 -3.71 11.36 -15.87
CA PHE A 151 -2.32 11.77 -15.95
C PHE A 151 -2.01 12.44 -17.29
N PRO A 152 -1.20 13.53 -17.33
CA PRO A 152 -0.78 14.15 -18.58
C PRO A 152 0.14 13.23 -19.40
N ALA A 153 0.17 13.45 -20.71
CA ALA A 153 1.00 12.70 -21.66
C ALA A 153 2.38 13.38 -21.82
N ASP A 154 3.17 13.45 -20.75
CA ASP A 154 4.42 14.18 -20.65
C ASP A 154 5.66 13.29 -20.45
N GLY A 155 5.48 11.98 -20.31
CA GLY A 155 6.53 10.98 -20.22
C GLY A 155 6.90 10.35 -21.56
N GLU A 156 7.61 9.25 -21.52
CA GLU A 156 8.04 8.51 -22.72
C GLU A 156 6.98 7.50 -23.18
N MET A 157 7.06 7.13 -24.46
CA MET A 157 6.31 5.98 -25.00
C MET A 157 7.05 4.70 -24.65
N GLN A 158 6.36 3.71 -24.10
CA GLN A 158 6.95 2.42 -23.75
C GLN A 158 6.25 1.28 -24.50
N VAL A 159 7.02 0.33 -24.98
CA VAL A 159 6.52 -0.85 -25.68
C VAL A 159 5.71 -1.73 -24.72
N LEU A 160 4.57 -2.22 -25.18
CA LEU A 160 3.69 -3.09 -24.40
C LEU A 160 4.15 -4.57 -24.57
N ASP A 161 5.38 -4.86 -24.15
CA ASP A 161 6.01 -6.19 -24.23
C ASP A 161 5.58 -7.14 -23.10
N GLU A 162 4.84 -6.64 -22.13
CA GLU A 162 4.10 -7.40 -21.11
C GLU A 162 2.75 -6.71 -20.85
N SER A 163 1.82 -7.41 -20.19
CA SER A 163 0.55 -6.76 -19.80
C SER A 163 0.78 -5.81 -18.65
N VAL A 164 0.21 -4.60 -18.75
CA VAL A 164 0.28 -3.54 -17.74
C VAL A 164 -1.11 -3.08 -17.33
N ALA A 165 -1.28 -2.77 -16.07
CA ALA A 165 -2.53 -2.26 -15.52
C ALA A 165 -2.31 -0.92 -14.80
N GLN A 166 -3.13 0.09 -15.11
CA GLN A 166 -3.20 1.35 -14.38
C GLN A 166 -4.26 1.23 -13.28
N MET A 167 -3.86 1.46 -12.03
CA MET A 167 -4.79 1.57 -10.91
C MET A 167 -5.51 2.91 -10.94
N ILE A 168 -6.82 2.89 -10.71
CA ILE A 168 -7.70 4.07 -10.64
C ILE A 168 -8.62 3.88 -9.44
N PRO A 169 -8.63 4.78 -8.44
CA PRO A 169 -9.52 4.65 -7.29
C PRO A 169 -10.93 5.10 -7.65
N LEU A 170 -11.93 4.28 -7.35
CA LEU A 170 -13.35 4.60 -7.54
C LEU A 170 -14.12 4.42 -6.23
N GLN A 171 -15.11 5.28 -6.03
CA GLN A 171 -16.03 5.20 -4.91
C GLN A 171 -17.17 4.19 -5.18
N LYS A 172 -17.84 3.75 -4.12
CA LYS A 172 -19.06 2.95 -4.25
C LYS A 172 -20.11 3.69 -5.06
N GLY A 173 -20.66 3.03 -6.08
CA GLY A 173 -21.66 3.59 -6.98
C GLY A 173 -21.08 4.33 -8.20
N ASP A 174 -19.76 4.54 -8.23
CA ASP A 174 -19.10 5.15 -9.39
C ASP A 174 -19.03 4.19 -10.58
N VAL A 175 -18.87 4.79 -11.75
CA VAL A 175 -18.57 4.12 -13.01
C VAL A 175 -17.33 4.80 -13.57
N LEU A 176 -16.35 4.03 -14.05
CA LEU A 176 -15.16 4.61 -14.68
C LEU A 176 -15.53 5.49 -15.90
N GLY A 177 -16.57 5.09 -16.63
CA GLY A 177 -17.06 5.85 -17.75
C GLY A 177 -16.09 5.87 -18.92
N LYS A 178 -15.92 7.08 -19.50
CA LYS A 178 -15.03 7.30 -20.64
C LYS A 178 -13.60 7.55 -20.17
N VAL A 179 -12.67 6.82 -20.78
CA VAL A 179 -11.24 6.99 -20.60
C VAL A 179 -10.57 7.19 -21.95
N GLN A 180 -9.68 8.16 -22.05
CA GLN A 180 -8.85 8.41 -23.23
C GLN A 180 -7.40 8.00 -22.93
N VAL A 181 -6.76 7.33 -23.90
CA VAL A 181 -5.37 6.84 -23.83
C VAL A 181 -4.66 7.15 -25.12
N ASP A 182 -3.47 7.71 -25.04
CA ASP A 182 -2.63 7.98 -26.20
C ASP A 182 -1.66 6.80 -26.43
N LEU A 183 -1.57 6.30 -27.66
CA LEU A 183 -0.71 5.17 -28.02
C LEU A 183 -0.17 5.30 -29.45
N CYS A 184 0.78 4.45 -29.78
CA CYS A 184 1.31 4.28 -31.14
C CYS A 184 1.38 2.81 -31.48
N ALA A 185 0.88 2.43 -32.65
CA ALA A 185 1.04 1.08 -33.20
C ALA A 185 2.06 1.10 -34.35
N SER A 186 3.00 0.14 -34.37
CA SER A 186 4.01 0.02 -35.42
C SER A 186 3.43 -0.47 -36.75
N GLU A 187 2.31 -1.21 -36.69
CA GLU A 187 1.54 -1.69 -37.82
C GLU A 187 0.08 -1.91 -37.42
N GLU A 188 -0.80 -2.23 -38.36
CA GLU A 188 -2.19 -2.57 -38.07
C GLU A 188 -2.25 -3.81 -37.16
N THR A 189 -2.98 -3.70 -36.06
CA THR A 189 -3.11 -4.74 -35.06
C THR A 189 -4.40 -4.61 -34.27
N ALA A 190 -4.64 -5.48 -33.28
CA ALA A 190 -5.71 -5.35 -32.32
C ALA A 190 -5.15 -5.27 -30.90
N LEU A 191 -5.73 -4.44 -30.06
CA LEU A 191 -5.41 -4.33 -28.64
C LEU A 191 -6.59 -4.78 -27.80
N GLU A 192 -6.32 -5.72 -26.90
CA GLU A 192 -7.27 -6.11 -25.87
C GLU A 192 -7.04 -5.29 -24.61
N VAL A 193 -8.14 -4.68 -24.11
CA VAL A 193 -8.14 -3.88 -22.89
C VAL A 193 -9.24 -4.39 -21.96
N GLU A 194 -8.90 -4.63 -20.73
CA GLU A 194 -9.83 -5.12 -19.72
C GLU A 194 -9.99 -4.13 -18.57
N LEU A 195 -11.19 -4.05 -18.02
CA LEU A 195 -11.44 -3.45 -16.72
C LEU A 195 -11.48 -4.58 -15.70
N ARG A 196 -10.61 -4.53 -14.70
CA ARG A 196 -10.51 -5.55 -13.66
C ARG A 196 -10.59 -4.95 -12.27
N ILE A 197 -10.83 -5.80 -11.26
CA ILE A 197 -10.66 -5.50 -9.84
C ILE A 197 -9.83 -6.60 -9.17
N SER A 198 -9.38 -6.36 -7.95
CA SER A 198 -8.78 -7.39 -7.11
C SER A 198 -9.85 -8.08 -6.25
N SER A 199 -9.81 -9.40 -6.16
CA SER A 199 -10.66 -10.18 -5.22
C SER A 199 -10.25 -9.96 -3.75
N LYS A 200 -9.07 -9.36 -3.50
CA LYS A 200 -8.52 -9.05 -2.18
C LYS A 200 -8.14 -7.58 -2.11
N ALA A 201 -8.85 -6.82 -1.28
CA ALA A 201 -8.71 -5.38 -1.16
C ALA A 201 -7.29 -4.89 -0.83
N PHE A 202 -6.49 -5.71 -0.14
CA PHE A 202 -5.12 -5.38 0.28
C PHE A 202 -4.03 -5.91 -0.67
N ASN A 203 -4.40 -6.32 -1.88
CA ASN A 203 -3.49 -6.77 -2.93
C ASN A 203 -3.63 -5.92 -4.19
N HIS A 204 -2.52 -5.67 -4.85
CA HIS A 204 -2.50 -5.02 -6.16
C HIS A 204 -2.51 -6.05 -7.31
N THR A 205 -3.36 -7.09 -7.19
CA THR A 205 -3.48 -8.18 -8.15
C THR A 205 -4.85 -8.12 -8.82
N PRO A 206 -4.94 -7.70 -10.10
CA PRO A 206 -6.19 -7.59 -10.84
C PRO A 206 -6.63 -8.97 -11.36
N ASP A 207 -7.28 -9.77 -10.51
CA ASP A 207 -7.64 -11.17 -10.80
C ASP A 207 -9.11 -11.37 -11.22
N VAL A 208 -9.96 -10.33 -11.16
CA VAL A 208 -11.37 -10.41 -11.56
C VAL A 208 -11.64 -9.49 -12.74
N VAL A 209 -11.99 -10.06 -13.91
CA VAL A 209 -12.36 -9.32 -15.11
C VAL A 209 -13.82 -8.87 -15.01
N LEU A 210 -14.06 -7.57 -15.16
CA LEU A 210 -15.41 -6.96 -15.19
C LEU A 210 -15.90 -6.74 -16.63
N GLU A 211 -15.04 -6.16 -17.47
CA GLU A 211 -15.35 -5.89 -18.89
C GLU A 211 -14.11 -6.11 -19.75
N THR A 212 -14.31 -6.55 -20.99
CA THR A 212 -13.26 -6.71 -22.00
C THR A 212 -13.62 -5.94 -23.28
N LYS A 213 -12.63 -5.27 -23.86
CA LYS A 213 -12.74 -4.55 -25.14
C LYS A 213 -11.62 -4.98 -26.07
N ILE A 214 -11.95 -5.23 -27.32
CA ILE A 214 -10.96 -5.52 -28.38
C ILE A 214 -11.07 -4.39 -29.40
N LEU A 215 -9.97 -3.71 -29.66
CA LEU A 215 -9.91 -2.48 -30.45
C LEU A 215 -8.99 -2.69 -31.65
N ALA A 216 -9.48 -2.43 -32.86
CA ALA A 216 -8.63 -2.39 -34.03
C ALA A 216 -7.80 -1.09 -34.01
N LEU A 217 -6.49 -1.22 -34.21
CA LEU A 217 -5.53 -0.12 -34.25
C LEU A 217 -5.00 0.03 -35.68
N HIS A 218 -4.87 1.28 -36.12
CA HIS A 218 -4.16 1.63 -37.33
C HIS A 218 -2.67 1.87 -37.03
N GLN A 219 -1.82 1.75 -38.03
CA GLN A 219 -0.41 2.12 -37.89
C GLN A 219 -0.28 3.61 -37.55
N GLY A 220 0.60 3.92 -36.60
CA GLY A 220 0.96 5.28 -36.17
C GLY A 220 0.32 5.68 -34.85
N LYS A 221 0.50 6.97 -34.51
CA LYS A 221 -0.03 7.57 -33.28
C LYS A 221 -1.54 7.75 -33.36
N GLN A 222 -2.24 7.37 -32.29
CA GLN A 222 -3.69 7.53 -32.19
C GLN A 222 -4.12 7.64 -30.73
N GLN A 223 -5.30 8.20 -30.53
CA GLN A 223 -5.93 8.27 -29.23
C GLN A 223 -7.09 7.28 -29.20
N LEU A 224 -7.08 6.40 -28.21
CA LEU A 224 -8.21 5.51 -27.96
C LEU A 224 -9.19 6.16 -27.01
N GLU A 225 -10.46 5.87 -27.26
CA GLU A 225 -11.57 6.19 -26.41
C GLU A 225 -12.23 4.89 -25.92
N LEU A 226 -12.17 4.65 -24.63
CA LEU A 226 -12.70 3.46 -23.97
C LEU A 226 -13.88 3.88 -23.10
N VAL A 227 -14.99 3.14 -23.15
CA VAL A 227 -16.16 3.41 -22.31
C VAL A 227 -16.47 2.14 -21.51
N PHE A 228 -16.50 2.30 -20.19
CA PHE A 228 -16.82 1.22 -19.25
C PHE A 228 -18.08 1.58 -18.47
N GLY A 229 -19.00 0.60 -18.34
CA GLY A 229 -20.32 0.81 -17.75
C GLY A 229 -20.53 0.14 -16.40
N THR A 230 -19.56 -0.63 -15.90
CA THR A 230 -19.70 -1.34 -14.65
C THR A 230 -19.76 -0.39 -13.45
N VAL A 231 -20.82 -0.50 -12.67
CA VAL A 231 -21.00 0.25 -11.42
C VAL A 231 -20.25 -0.43 -10.30
N MET A 232 -19.44 0.33 -9.55
CA MET A 232 -18.65 -0.20 -8.46
C MET A 232 -19.55 -0.58 -7.26
N PRO A 233 -19.47 -1.82 -6.76
CA PRO A 233 -20.27 -2.27 -5.62
C PRO A 233 -19.76 -1.70 -4.28
N GLU A 234 -18.48 -1.36 -4.22
CA GLU A 234 -17.79 -0.80 -3.05
C GLU A 234 -16.65 0.12 -3.48
N GLU A 235 -16.11 0.90 -2.55
CA GLU A 235 -14.91 1.70 -2.78
C GLU A 235 -13.71 0.78 -2.96
N GLN A 236 -13.04 0.86 -4.13
CA GLN A 236 -11.85 0.09 -4.42
C GLN A 236 -11.13 0.61 -5.67
N TYR A 237 -9.90 0.12 -5.87
CA TYR A 237 -9.22 0.30 -7.14
C TYR A 237 -9.86 -0.55 -8.24
N VAL A 238 -10.06 0.07 -9.40
CA VAL A 238 -10.17 -0.63 -10.67
C VAL A 238 -8.82 -0.62 -11.37
N PHE A 239 -8.59 -1.63 -12.20
CA PHE A 239 -7.38 -1.81 -12.96
C PHE A 239 -7.72 -1.77 -14.44
N LEU A 240 -7.23 -0.73 -15.13
CA LEU A 240 -7.33 -0.65 -16.58
C LEU A 240 -6.14 -1.41 -17.17
N VAL A 241 -6.39 -2.64 -17.59
CA VAL A 241 -5.39 -3.61 -18.04
C VAL A 241 -5.24 -3.55 -19.55
N PHE A 242 -4.04 -3.26 -20.01
CA PHE A 242 -3.63 -3.36 -21.42
C PHE A 242 -2.89 -4.67 -21.60
N LYS A 243 -3.42 -5.58 -22.41
CA LYS A 243 -2.81 -6.89 -22.67
C LYS A 243 -1.58 -6.74 -23.56
N LYS A 244 -0.56 -7.55 -23.28
CA LYS A 244 0.70 -7.59 -24.04
C LYS A 244 0.45 -7.54 -25.54
N ASN A 245 1.07 -6.56 -26.19
CA ASN A 245 1.16 -6.45 -27.65
C ASN A 245 2.43 -5.67 -28.03
N PRO A 246 3.53 -6.34 -28.42
CA PRO A 246 4.81 -5.69 -28.75
C PRO A 246 4.76 -4.71 -29.92
N LEU A 247 3.67 -4.72 -30.72
CA LEU A 247 3.46 -3.75 -31.81
C LEU A 247 2.89 -2.42 -31.30
N VAL A 248 2.54 -2.33 -30.02
CA VAL A 248 1.91 -1.17 -29.41
C VAL A 248 2.86 -0.52 -28.40
N GLN A 249 2.90 0.80 -28.41
CA GLN A 249 3.53 1.62 -27.37
C GLN A 249 2.45 2.45 -26.68
N LEU A 250 2.45 2.46 -25.34
CA LEU A 250 1.60 3.32 -24.53
C LEU A 250 2.35 4.58 -24.14
N GLN A 251 1.64 5.70 -24.06
CA GLN A 251 2.15 6.94 -23.52
C GLN A 251 2.15 6.90 -22.01
N TYR A 252 3.26 7.26 -21.36
CA TYR A 252 3.40 7.35 -19.91
C TYR A 252 3.44 8.80 -19.43
N THR A 253 3.37 9.00 -18.11
CA THR A 253 3.48 10.30 -17.45
C THR A 253 4.68 10.35 -16.51
N GLN A 254 5.16 11.56 -16.20
CA GLN A 254 6.14 11.80 -15.14
C GLN A 254 5.49 12.15 -13.79
N GLU A 255 4.20 12.52 -13.79
CA GLU A 255 3.47 12.79 -12.55
C GLU A 255 3.29 11.53 -11.72
N ARG A 256 3.36 11.70 -10.40
CA ARG A 256 3.21 10.63 -9.41
C ARG A 256 2.29 11.10 -8.31
N ILE A 257 1.38 10.24 -7.90
CA ILE A 257 0.42 10.54 -6.85
C ILE A 257 0.43 9.39 -5.85
N THR A 258 0.54 9.71 -4.57
CA THR A 258 0.46 8.74 -3.49
C THR A 258 -0.75 7.82 -3.68
N GLY A 259 -0.51 6.52 -3.64
CA GLY A 259 -1.56 5.49 -3.74
C GLY A 259 -2.04 5.19 -5.15
N ILE A 260 -1.49 5.82 -6.21
CA ILE A 260 -1.79 5.47 -7.60
C ILE A 260 -0.52 4.97 -8.28
N LEU A 261 -0.56 3.75 -8.80
CA LEU A 261 0.56 3.12 -9.48
C LEU A 261 0.08 2.23 -10.63
N SER A 262 1.00 1.83 -11.47
CA SER A 262 0.82 0.76 -12.45
C SER A 262 1.41 -0.54 -11.94
N VAL A 263 0.77 -1.66 -12.30
CA VAL A 263 1.25 -3.01 -12.00
C VAL A 263 1.43 -3.79 -13.30
N PHE A 264 2.38 -4.70 -13.28
CA PHE A 264 2.84 -5.42 -14.47
C PHE A 264 2.72 -6.91 -14.25
N ASN A 265 2.25 -7.62 -15.27
CA ASN A 265 2.26 -9.09 -15.31
C ASN A 265 3.65 -9.56 -15.77
N THR A 266 4.62 -9.46 -14.85
CA THR A 266 6.04 -9.62 -15.14
C THR A 266 6.48 -11.07 -15.03
N VAL A 267 7.36 -11.51 -15.95
CA VAL A 267 8.10 -12.75 -15.87
C VAL A 267 9.50 -12.45 -15.33
N ASN A 268 9.89 -13.12 -14.25
CA ASN A 268 11.25 -13.08 -13.72
C ASN A 268 11.84 -14.51 -13.69
N GLU A 269 12.62 -14.85 -14.66
CA GLU A 269 13.21 -16.20 -14.81
C GLU A 269 14.11 -16.59 -13.63
N ALA A 270 14.75 -15.61 -12.98
CA ALA A 270 15.67 -15.88 -11.86
C ALA A 270 14.99 -16.46 -10.62
N VAL A 271 13.69 -16.22 -10.45
CA VAL A 271 12.89 -16.69 -9.30
C VAL A 271 11.67 -17.51 -9.74
N SER A 272 11.70 -18.06 -10.96
CA SER A 272 10.57 -18.82 -11.53
C SER A 272 9.26 -18.03 -11.59
N ASN A 273 9.35 -16.72 -11.77
CA ASN A 273 8.21 -15.83 -11.88
C ASN A 273 7.69 -15.78 -13.30
N PHE A 274 6.52 -16.30 -13.48
CA PHE A 274 5.82 -16.26 -14.76
C PHE A 274 4.56 -15.42 -14.63
N GLY A 275 4.11 -14.85 -15.73
CA GLY A 275 2.84 -14.11 -15.79
C GLY A 275 1.67 -14.91 -15.20
N LYS A 276 1.70 -16.22 -15.38
CA LYS A 276 0.75 -17.17 -14.78
C LYS A 276 1.51 -18.18 -13.94
N GLN A 277 1.14 -18.29 -12.67
CA GLN A 277 1.71 -19.25 -11.72
C GLN A 277 0.82 -20.50 -11.67
N THR A 278 1.43 -21.67 -11.85
CA THR A 278 0.75 -22.97 -11.73
C THR A 278 1.49 -23.82 -10.70
N PRO A 279 1.23 -23.61 -9.39
CA PRO A 279 1.86 -24.38 -8.33
C PRO A 279 1.43 -25.85 -8.37
N PRO A 280 2.19 -26.80 -7.75
CA PRO A 280 1.74 -28.17 -7.56
C PRO A 280 0.42 -28.24 -6.77
N GLU A 281 -0.43 -29.21 -7.09
CA GLU A 281 -1.76 -29.38 -6.47
C GLU A 281 -1.71 -29.62 -4.96
N ASP A 282 -0.63 -30.24 -4.46
CA ASP A 282 -0.48 -30.64 -3.05
C ASP A 282 -0.04 -29.52 -2.11
N ILE A 283 0.32 -28.32 -2.61
CA ILE A 283 0.73 -27.18 -1.77
C ILE A 283 -0.40 -26.24 -1.43
N GLY A 284 -1.60 -26.46 -1.94
CA GLY A 284 -2.81 -25.69 -1.58
C GLY A 284 -2.84 -24.26 -2.10
N ILE A 285 -2.16 -24.02 -3.24
CA ILE A 285 -2.15 -22.70 -3.91
C ILE A 285 -2.75 -22.86 -5.30
N GLU A 286 -3.77 -22.04 -5.57
CA GLU A 286 -4.43 -22.01 -6.88
C GLU A 286 -3.54 -21.36 -7.95
N GLU A 287 -3.83 -21.68 -9.21
CA GLU A 287 -3.25 -21.01 -10.36
C GLU A 287 -3.70 -19.54 -10.38
N PHE A 288 -2.77 -18.60 -10.63
CA PHE A 288 -3.06 -17.18 -10.69
C PHE A 288 -2.07 -16.43 -11.60
N GLU A 289 -2.46 -15.24 -12.08
CA GLU A 289 -1.56 -14.29 -12.71
C GLU A 289 -0.80 -13.51 -11.62
N PHE A 290 0.51 -13.38 -11.80
CA PHE A 290 1.33 -12.58 -10.88
C PHE A 290 1.48 -11.16 -11.41
N TRP A 291 1.14 -10.18 -10.57
CA TRP A 291 1.22 -8.76 -10.86
C TRP A 291 2.01 -8.04 -9.78
N CYS A 292 2.91 -7.16 -10.18
CA CYS A 292 3.65 -6.32 -9.24
C CYS A 292 3.98 -4.95 -9.85
N PRO A 293 4.20 -3.91 -9.01
CA PRO A 293 4.77 -2.66 -9.48
C PRO A 293 6.21 -2.85 -9.95
N LYS A 294 6.69 -1.97 -10.82
CA LYS A 294 8.09 -1.90 -11.23
C LYS A 294 8.75 -0.64 -10.69
N ARG A 295 10.09 -0.67 -10.59
CA ARG A 295 10.87 0.53 -10.33
C ARG A 295 10.79 1.50 -11.51
N ARG A 296 10.84 2.77 -11.21
CA ARG A 296 10.95 3.82 -12.21
C ARG A 296 12.34 3.80 -12.89
N PRO A 297 12.47 4.18 -14.17
CA PRO A 297 11.37 4.75 -15.00
C PRO A 297 10.39 3.74 -15.59
N GLU A 298 10.63 2.47 -15.54
CA GLU A 298 9.74 1.45 -16.12
C GLU A 298 8.37 1.39 -15.43
N GLY A 299 8.32 1.67 -14.13
CA GLY A 299 7.11 1.67 -13.31
C GLY A 299 6.35 3.00 -13.27
N TYR A 300 6.50 3.89 -14.26
CA TYR A 300 5.68 5.10 -14.36
C TYR A 300 4.21 4.77 -14.64
N ASN A 301 3.32 5.69 -14.26
CA ASN A 301 1.90 5.58 -14.57
C ASN A 301 1.63 5.80 -16.07
N ILE A 302 0.57 5.17 -16.57
CA ILE A 302 0.12 5.35 -17.94
C ILE A 302 -0.61 6.70 -18.04
N ALA A 303 -0.32 7.48 -19.08
CA ALA A 303 -1.04 8.71 -19.36
C ALA A 303 -2.47 8.37 -19.80
N ILE A 304 -3.42 8.70 -18.94
CA ILE A 304 -4.85 8.50 -19.17
C ILE A 304 -5.62 9.77 -18.83
N ARG A 305 -6.77 9.97 -19.45
CA ARG A 305 -7.72 11.04 -19.09
C ARG A 305 -9.08 10.43 -18.81
N THR A 306 -9.64 10.71 -17.65
CA THR A 306 -10.98 10.30 -17.28
C THR A 306 -11.97 11.43 -17.53
N GLU A 307 -13.20 11.09 -17.95
CA GLU A 307 -14.26 12.08 -18.17
C GLU A 307 -14.75 12.70 -16.85
N LYS A 308 -14.76 11.89 -15.79
CA LYS A 308 -15.18 12.30 -14.45
C LYS A 308 -13.99 12.36 -13.51
N ASP A 309 -14.05 13.28 -12.57
CA ASP A 309 -13.10 13.34 -11.46
C ASP A 309 -13.31 12.16 -10.52
N CYS A 310 -12.21 11.52 -10.12
CA CYS A 310 -12.24 10.51 -9.07
C CYS A 310 -11.89 11.18 -7.74
N TYR A 311 -12.83 11.20 -6.82
CA TYR A 311 -12.64 11.81 -5.49
C TYR A 311 -12.21 10.75 -4.48
N ALA A 312 -10.91 10.59 -4.29
CA ALA A 312 -10.33 9.53 -3.48
C ALA A 312 -9.33 10.00 -2.40
N PHE A 313 -9.09 11.32 -2.32
CA PHE A 313 -8.03 11.89 -1.48
C PHE A 313 -8.54 12.92 -0.44
N PRO A 314 -9.72 12.72 0.18
CA PRO A 314 -10.25 13.68 1.14
C PRO A 314 -9.40 13.72 2.41
N VAL A 315 -9.45 14.86 3.09
CA VAL A 315 -8.77 15.05 4.38
C VAL A 315 -9.19 14.05 5.45
N SER A 316 -10.40 13.51 5.36
CA SER A 316 -10.89 12.47 6.27
C SER A 316 -10.08 11.17 6.23
N ASN A 317 -9.32 10.92 5.17
CA ASN A 317 -8.48 9.73 5.07
C ASN A 317 -7.40 9.67 6.15
N ILE A 318 -6.89 10.80 6.64
CA ILE A 318 -5.84 10.82 7.68
C ILE A 318 -6.26 10.18 9.00
N ASN A 319 -7.54 9.85 9.16
CA ASN A 319 -8.12 9.33 10.40
C ASN A 319 -9.08 8.16 10.15
N ASN A 320 -9.00 7.49 9.00
CA ASN A 320 -9.89 6.38 8.64
C ASN A 320 -9.49 5.03 9.30
N GLY A 321 -8.32 4.97 9.96
CA GLY A 321 -7.80 3.76 10.61
C GLY A 321 -6.93 2.89 9.71
N ILE A 322 -6.51 3.40 8.56
CA ILE A 322 -5.65 2.74 7.57
C ILE A 322 -4.51 3.71 7.22
N ASP A 323 -3.27 3.32 7.52
CA ASP A 323 -2.10 4.19 7.41
C ASP A 323 -1.34 4.02 6.09
N ARG A 324 -1.98 3.47 5.05
CA ARG A 324 -1.40 3.24 3.71
C ARG A 324 -2.48 2.91 2.68
N PRO A 325 -2.17 2.95 1.37
CA PRO A 325 -3.08 2.44 0.36
C PRO A 325 -3.38 0.95 0.54
N VAL A 326 -4.64 0.59 0.35
CA VAL A 326 -5.15 -0.79 0.40
C VAL A 326 -6.13 -0.96 -0.74
N GLN A 327 -7.44 -0.86 -0.51
CA GLN A 327 -8.46 -0.85 -1.57
C GLN A 327 -8.69 0.55 -2.16
N SER A 328 -8.18 1.58 -1.49
CA SER A 328 -8.17 2.97 -1.95
C SER A 328 -6.87 3.65 -1.47
N PRO A 329 -6.56 4.88 -1.92
CA PRO A 329 -5.33 5.57 -1.53
C PRO A 329 -5.15 5.78 -0.03
N ASN A 330 -6.21 5.91 0.74
CA ASN A 330 -6.19 6.15 2.19
C ASN A 330 -5.23 7.28 2.61
N ALA A 331 -5.13 8.30 1.78
CA ALA A 331 -4.29 9.46 2.01
C ALA A 331 -5.08 10.75 1.77
N TRP A 332 -4.78 11.79 2.52
CA TRP A 332 -5.03 13.14 2.05
C TRP A 332 -3.91 13.53 1.11
N VAL A 333 -4.26 14.05 -0.04
CA VAL A 333 -3.33 14.59 -1.05
C VAL A 333 -3.80 15.99 -1.41
N ALA A 334 -2.88 16.94 -1.40
CA ALA A 334 -3.17 18.32 -1.77
C ALA A 334 -3.14 18.50 -3.30
N GLU A 335 -3.82 19.53 -3.83
CA GLU A 335 -3.67 19.93 -5.23
C GLU A 335 -2.26 20.46 -5.48
N LEU A 336 -1.62 20.07 -6.58
CA LEU A 336 -0.25 20.52 -6.95
C LEU A 336 -0.13 22.05 -7.09
N LYS A 337 -1.22 22.71 -7.43
CA LYS A 337 -1.29 24.18 -7.55
C LYS A 337 -1.45 24.91 -6.21
N ASP A 338 -1.66 24.19 -5.09
CA ASP A 338 -1.74 24.79 -3.77
C ASP A 338 -0.32 25.14 -3.27
N PRO A 339 0.04 26.40 -3.15
CA PRO A 339 1.41 26.80 -2.80
C PRO A 339 1.78 26.48 -1.34
N ASN A 340 0.80 26.25 -0.49
CA ASN A 340 0.96 25.98 0.94
C ASN A 340 -0.05 24.93 1.43
N PRO A 341 0.11 23.65 1.03
CA PRO A 341 -0.76 22.58 1.46
C PRO A 341 -0.90 22.56 2.97
N THR A 342 -2.10 22.82 3.47
CA THR A 342 -2.33 23.01 4.90
C THR A 342 -3.44 22.08 5.39
N LEU A 343 -3.12 21.26 6.38
CA LEU A 343 -4.08 20.47 7.15
C LEU A 343 -4.37 21.20 8.47
N THR A 344 -5.64 21.40 8.77
CA THR A 344 -6.09 21.98 10.05
C THR A 344 -6.89 20.95 10.83
N ILE A 345 -6.50 20.72 12.07
CA ILE A 345 -7.13 19.84 13.05
C ILE A 345 -7.67 20.73 14.17
N LYS A 346 -8.99 20.81 14.32
CA LYS A 346 -9.64 21.71 15.28
C LYS A 346 -10.57 20.98 16.23
N TRP A 347 -10.40 21.24 17.52
CA TRP A 347 -11.25 20.71 18.58
C TRP A 347 -12.21 21.77 19.09
N ASP A 348 -13.35 21.36 19.66
CA ASP A 348 -14.35 22.28 20.24
C ASP A 348 -13.84 23.04 21.46
N ALA A 349 -12.82 22.53 22.13
CA ALA A 349 -12.17 23.14 23.28
C ALA A 349 -10.67 22.82 23.29
N ALA A 350 -9.88 23.59 24.00
CA ALA A 350 -8.47 23.34 24.19
C ALA A 350 -8.23 21.95 24.81
N ILE A 351 -7.32 21.21 24.25
CA ILE A 351 -6.90 19.87 24.68
C ILE A 351 -5.41 19.90 25.06
N SER A 352 -4.99 18.86 25.77
CA SER A 352 -3.58 18.65 26.14
C SER A 352 -2.96 17.63 25.22
N VAL A 353 -1.90 18.00 24.49
CA VAL A 353 -1.18 17.16 23.52
C VAL A 353 0.23 16.93 24.02
N GLY A 354 0.58 15.66 24.26
CA GLY A 354 1.94 15.23 24.61
C GLY A 354 2.72 14.71 23.42
N LYS A 355 2.03 14.11 22.44
CA LYS A 355 2.66 13.50 21.27
C LYS A 355 1.82 13.73 20.02
N LEU A 356 2.49 14.07 18.91
CA LEU A 356 1.94 14.12 17.56
C LEU A 356 2.76 13.22 16.63
N SER A 357 2.11 12.35 15.85
CA SER A 357 2.76 11.48 14.89
C SER A 357 2.20 11.73 13.48
N LEU A 358 3.07 11.99 12.53
CA LEU A 358 2.74 12.21 11.13
C LEU A 358 3.22 11.02 10.30
N PHE A 359 2.37 10.50 9.40
CA PHE A 359 2.65 9.35 8.56
C PHE A 359 2.74 9.80 7.10
N PHE A 360 3.93 9.67 6.53
CA PHE A 360 4.26 10.11 5.17
C PHE A 360 4.44 8.91 4.23
N ASP A 361 4.22 9.16 2.95
CA ASP A 361 4.63 8.23 1.90
C ASP A 361 6.15 8.32 1.70
N THR A 362 6.84 7.19 1.77
CA THR A 362 8.27 7.05 1.48
C THR A 362 8.50 6.06 0.33
N ASP A 363 7.60 6.08 -0.67
CA ASP A 363 7.66 5.18 -1.82
C ASP A 363 7.45 3.71 -1.42
N TYR A 364 6.50 3.47 -0.52
CA TYR A 364 6.19 2.15 0.04
C TYR A 364 5.76 1.13 -1.02
N ASP A 365 5.29 1.57 -2.17
CA ASP A 365 4.83 0.78 -3.31
C ASP A 365 5.96 0.17 -4.15
N GLN A 366 7.22 0.45 -3.81
CA GLN A 366 8.36 -0.23 -4.44
C GLN A 366 8.36 -1.71 -4.08
N PRO A 367 8.47 -2.63 -5.07
CA PRO A 367 8.50 -4.06 -4.81
C PRO A 367 9.66 -4.45 -3.88
N MET A 368 9.38 -5.27 -2.88
CA MET A 368 10.40 -5.72 -1.93
C MET A 368 11.54 -6.49 -2.60
N GLU A 369 11.26 -7.21 -3.66
CA GLU A 369 12.23 -7.96 -4.46
C GLU A 369 13.32 -7.07 -5.07
N THR A 370 13.01 -5.80 -5.27
CA THR A 370 13.92 -4.84 -5.90
C THR A 370 14.66 -3.95 -4.93
N VAL A 371 14.40 -4.02 -3.62
CA VAL A 371 15.06 -3.13 -2.62
C VAL A 371 16.56 -3.35 -2.52
N GLN A 372 17.06 -4.54 -2.86
CA GLN A 372 18.50 -4.85 -2.85
C GLN A 372 19.23 -4.35 -4.10
N MET A 373 18.50 -3.94 -5.15
CA MET A 373 19.07 -3.38 -6.36
C MET A 373 19.33 -1.89 -6.16
N THR A 374 20.13 -1.30 -7.03
CA THR A 374 20.35 0.15 -7.04
C THR A 374 19.03 0.88 -7.22
N HIS A 375 18.66 1.72 -6.26
CA HIS A 375 17.48 2.56 -6.37
C HIS A 375 17.74 3.65 -7.43
N PRO A 376 16.82 3.88 -8.39
CA PRO A 376 17.05 4.82 -9.47
C PRO A 376 17.05 6.28 -9.00
N GLU A 377 16.50 6.56 -7.83
CA GLU A 377 16.34 7.91 -7.29
C GLU A 377 17.16 8.10 -6.01
N TYR A 378 17.84 9.23 -5.95
CA TYR A 378 18.68 9.57 -4.81
C TYR A 378 17.88 9.97 -3.56
N LYS A 379 16.71 10.58 -3.77
CA LYS A 379 15.77 10.96 -2.71
C LYS A 379 14.47 10.18 -2.85
N MET A 380 13.76 9.97 -1.75
CA MET A 380 12.41 9.41 -1.74
C MET A 380 11.45 10.38 -2.44
N PRO A 381 10.88 10.01 -3.61
CA PRO A 381 10.17 10.98 -4.45
C PRO A 381 8.88 11.49 -3.85
N PHE A 382 8.18 10.67 -3.06
CA PHE A 382 6.90 11.02 -2.43
C PHE A 382 7.04 11.68 -1.06
N CYS A 383 8.22 11.59 -0.43
CA CYS A 383 8.38 12.03 0.95
C CYS A 383 8.35 13.56 1.05
N VAL A 384 7.43 14.07 1.84
CA VAL A 384 7.41 15.49 2.21
C VAL A 384 8.65 15.79 3.05
N GLU A 385 9.62 16.49 2.47
CA GLU A 385 10.92 16.81 3.09
C GLU A 385 10.77 17.92 4.14
N LYS A 386 9.87 18.89 3.88
CA LYS A 386 9.72 20.06 4.72
C LYS A 386 8.28 20.29 5.14
N TYR A 387 8.11 20.57 6.43
CA TYR A 387 6.81 20.94 6.97
C TYR A 387 6.94 21.78 8.24
N ARG A 388 5.89 22.54 8.56
CA ARG A 388 5.77 23.39 9.75
C ARG A 388 4.47 23.13 10.46
N ILE A 389 4.49 23.21 11.78
CA ILE A 389 3.33 23.01 12.64
C ILE A 389 3.11 24.24 13.49
N TYR A 390 1.87 24.72 13.50
CA TYR A 390 1.43 25.88 14.26
C TYR A 390 0.31 25.48 15.22
N ASP A 391 0.23 26.15 16.35
CA ASP A 391 -0.89 26.05 17.29
C ASP A 391 -2.05 26.99 16.93
N GLY A 392 -3.15 26.95 17.71
CA GLY A 392 -4.32 27.79 17.52
C GLY A 392 -4.05 29.31 17.69
N THR A 393 -2.92 29.71 18.29
CA THR A 393 -2.49 31.11 18.39
C THR A 393 -1.64 31.58 17.22
N ASN A 394 -1.42 30.72 16.25
CA ASN A 394 -0.52 30.91 15.10
C ASN A 394 0.99 30.94 15.48
N GLN A 395 1.35 30.38 16.64
CA GLN A 395 2.75 30.21 17.01
C GLN A 395 3.32 28.98 16.29
N LEU A 396 4.53 29.14 15.72
CA LEU A 396 5.30 28.02 15.18
C LEU A 396 5.79 27.17 16.35
N ILE A 397 5.33 25.92 16.42
CA ILE A 397 5.67 24.99 17.52
C ILE A 397 6.65 23.90 17.07
N TYR A 398 6.73 23.63 15.76
CA TYR A 398 7.67 22.67 15.21
C TYR A 398 7.97 22.95 13.73
N GLU A 399 9.21 22.70 13.33
CA GLU A 399 9.64 22.77 11.92
C GLU A 399 10.57 21.59 11.59
N LYS A 400 10.39 20.99 10.42
CA LYS A 400 11.23 19.94 9.87
C LYS A 400 11.64 20.32 8.45
N ASN A 401 12.94 20.21 8.13
CA ASN A 401 13.48 20.63 6.83
C ASN A 401 14.25 19.53 6.09
N ASP A 402 14.34 18.34 6.68
CA ASP A 402 15.12 17.20 6.18
C ASP A 402 14.43 15.85 6.43
N ASN A 403 13.10 15.83 6.32
CA ASN A 403 12.39 14.58 6.53
C ASN A 403 12.68 13.57 5.42
N HIS A 404 12.97 12.34 5.83
CA HIS A 404 13.19 11.16 4.99
C HIS A 404 12.57 9.91 5.61
N GLN A 405 11.73 10.07 6.63
CA GLN A 405 11.13 8.99 7.39
C GLN A 405 9.63 8.90 7.13
N SER A 406 9.11 7.69 7.09
CA SER A 406 7.68 7.41 6.96
C SER A 406 6.87 7.86 8.18
N ILE A 407 7.47 7.86 9.36
CA ILE A 407 6.81 8.29 10.60
C ILE A 407 7.68 9.31 11.30
N ASN A 408 7.10 10.49 11.58
CA ASN A 408 7.73 11.50 12.43
C ASN A 408 6.95 11.59 13.72
N GLU A 409 7.60 11.25 14.84
CA GLU A 409 7.07 11.42 16.19
C GLU A 409 7.59 12.72 16.79
N ILE A 410 6.67 13.62 17.15
CA ILE A 410 6.95 14.89 17.78
C ILE A 410 6.44 14.79 19.22
N ILE A 411 7.36 14.80 20.17
CA ILE A 411 7.06 14.72 21.59
C ILE A 411 7.20 16.12 22.18
N PHE A 412 6.16 16.59 22.86
CA PHE A 412 6.16 17.85 23.56
C PHE A 412 6.57 17.60 25.03
N PRO A 413 7.77 18.04 25.47
CA PRO A 413 8.25 17.83 26.86
C PRO A 413 7.31 18.49 27.88
N GLU A 414 6.81 19.66 27.55
CA GLU A 414 5.68 20.30 28.21
C GLU A 414 4.47 20.13 27.30
N LYS A 415 3.40 19.53 27.81
CA LYS A 415 2.21 19.26 26.99
C LYS A 415 1.70 20.57 26.39
N LEU A 416 1.49 20.52 25.05
CA LEU A 416 0.89 21.61 24.29
C LEU A 416 -0.61 21.71 24.66
N VAL A 417 -1.08 22.87 25.13
CA VAL A 417 -2.50 23.11 25.34
C VAL A 417 -3.01 23.98 24.20
N THR A 418 -3.86 23.44 23.36
CA THR A 418 -4.38 24.14 22.17
C THR A 418 -5.73 23.55 21.73
N ASP A 419 -6.54 24.36 21.04
CA ASP A 419 -7.79 23.94 20.40
C ASP A 419 -7.61 23.71 18.88
N GLU A 420 -6.42 24.04 18.32
CA GLU A 420 -6.13 23.88 16.90
C GLU A 420 -4.65 23.53 16.67
N ILE A 421 -4.42 22.63 15.72
CA ILE A 421 -3.09 22.36 15.14
C ILE A 421 -3.19 22.51 13.63
N ARG A 422 -2.28 23.30 13.04
CA ARG A 422 -2.14 23.43 11.60
C ARG A 422 -0.80 22.90 11.15
N ILE A 423 -0.83 22.02 10.14
CA ILE A 423 0.34 21.39 9.55
C ILE A 423 0.44 21.90 8.12
N VAL A 424 1.49 22.67 7.84
CA VAL A 424 1.78 23.25 6.54
C VAL A 424 2.89 22.42 5.89
N LEU A 425 2.61 21.83 4.74
CA LEU A 425 3.54 20.98 4.01
C LEU A 425 4.14 21.72 2.81
N GLU A 426 5.32 21.28 2.34
CA GLU A 426 5.83 21.62 1.02
C GLU A 426 5.67 20.41 0.09
N HIS A 427 5.33 20.66 -1.18
CA HIS A 427 5.29 19.57 -2.17
C HIS A 427 6.69 18.96 -2.34
N PRO A 428 6.80 17.62 -2.42
CA PRO A 428 8.07 16.93 -2.71
C PRO A 428 8.73 17.44 -3.99
N SER A 429 7.93 17.72 -5.02
CA SER A 429 8.40 18.34 -6.28
C SER A 429 7.24 18.98 -7.05
N GLY A 430 7.53 19.58 -8.21
CA GLY A 430 6.51 20.09 -9.13
C GLY A 430 5.69 18.99 -9.86
N LEU A 431 6.02 17.72 -9.66
CA LEU A 431 5.36 16.57 -10.27
C LEU A 431 4.68 15.64 -9.22
N ILE A 432 4.86 15.95 -7.94
CA ILE A 432 4.39 15.09 -6.84
C ILE A 432 3.72 15.97 -5.78
N PRO A 433 2.41 15.87 -5.59
CA PRO A 433 1.71 16.62 -4.55
C PRO A 433 2.06 16.11 -3.14
N ALA A 434 1.99 17.00 -2.16
CA ALA A 434 2.15 16.65 -0.76
C ALA A 434 1.00 15.76 -0.30
N ALA A 435 1.33 14.74 0.49
CA ALA A 435 0.38 13.75 0.99
C ALA A 435 0.68 13.35 2.44
N LEU A 436 -0.36 12.93 3.15
CA LEU A 436 -0.31 12.30 4.47
C LEU A 436 -1.24 11.09 4.51
N PHE A 437 -0.74 9.97 4.98
CA PHE A 437 -1.58 8.79 5.26
C PHE A 437 -2.36 8.94 6.57
N ALA A 438 -1.70 9.41 7.63
CA ALA A 438 -2.35 9.55 8.91
C ALA A 438 -1.73 10.66 9.76
N VAL A 439 -2.53 11.18 10.68
CA VAL A 439 -2.08 12.01 11.79
C VAL A 439 -2.64 11.42 13.09
N LYS A 440 -1.77 11.14 14.06
CA LYS A 440 -2.16 10.60 15.36
C LYS A 440 -1.71 11.56 16.47
N CYS A 441 -2.60 11.88 17.38
CA CYS A 441 -2.37 12.84 18.46
C CYS A 441 -2.76 12.21 19.79
N TYR A 442 -1.88 12.28 20.78
CA TYR A 442 -2.06 11.68 22.10
C TYR A 442 -1.73 12.67 23.20
N GLU A 443 -2.38 12.47 24.36
CA GLU A 443 -2.15 13.24 25.57
C GLU A 443 -0.79 12.98 26.24
#